data_665f3913ea01e7b4bb983aa3cb1f27c4
#
_entry.id   665f3913ea01e7b4bb983aa3cb1f27c4
#
_cell.length_a   1.000
_cell.length_b   1.000
_cell.length_c   1.000
_cell.angle_alpha   90.00
_cell.angle_beta   90.00
_cell.angle_gamma   90.00
#
_symmetry.space_group_name_H-M   'P 1'
#
loop_
_entity.id
_entity.type
_entity.pdbx_description
1 polymer ?
#
loop_
_entity_poly.entity_id
_entity_poly.type
_entity_poly.pdbx_seq_one_letter_code
_entity_poly.pdbx_strand_id
1 'polypeptide(L)'
;MKATGIVRHIDDLGRVVIPKELRRVFNIREGDALEIFTTDEGIVFAPYDNQVDKETFATNWLRKYKDALKSNRAKFSVDGGVTTCEVINSVRNRKTGVATCDPRDDFSPAIGMVISYCRAIDCPIPTELR
;
A
#
# COMPACT_ATOMS: atom_id res chain seq x y z
N MET A 1 -6.04 -8.13 -29.09
CA MET A 1 -7.04 -7.30 -28.36
C MET A 1 -8.44 -7.71 -28.75
N LYS A 2 -9.37 -7.56 -27.85
CA LYS A 2 -10.76 -7.93 -28.05
C LYS A 2 -11.63 -6.68 -28.14
N ALA A 3 -12.42 -6.52 -29.23
CA ALA A 3 -13.33 -5.41 -29.37
C ALA A 3 -14.52 -5.56 -28.41
N THR A 4 -14.86 -4.48 -27.71
CA THR A 4 -16.00 -4.43 -26.77
C THR A 4 -17.29 -3.95 -27.45
N GLY A 5 -17.17 -3.36 -28.65
CA GLY A 5 -18.29 -2.68 -29.32
C GLY A 5 -18.68 -1.35 -28.72
N ILE A 6 -18.01 -0.91 -27.67
CA ILE A 6 -18.28 0.37 -27.00
C ILE A 6 -17.45 1.47 -27.66
N VAL A 7 -18.12 2.56 -28.07
CA VAL A 7 -17.48 3.72 -28.69
C VAL A 7 -17.73 4.94 -27.81
N ARG A 8 -16.67 5.70 -27.55
CA ARG A 8 -16.72 6.96 -26.80
C ARG A 8 -15.96 8.03 -27.57
N HIS A 9 -16.37 9.27 -27.38
CA HIS A 9 -15.74 10.43 -28.02
C HIS A 9 -14.82 11.14 -27.05
N ILE A 10 -13.67 11.60 -27.55
CA ILE A 10 -12.74 12.43 -26.78
C ILE A 10 -13.33 13.85 -26.75
N ASP A 11 -13.33 14.49 -25.58
CA ASP A 11 -13.79 15.86 -25.41
C ASP A 11 -12.71 16.89 -25.83
N ASP A 12 -13.02 18.17 -25.71
CA ASP A 12 -12.12 19.26 -26.05
C ASP A 12 -10.89 19.37 -25.15
N LEU A 13 -10.90 18.71 -23.98
CA LEU A 13 -9.77 18.64 -23.05
C LEU A 13 -8.97 17.34 -23.17
N GLY A 14 -9.29 16.51 -24.18
CA GLY A 14 -8.59 15.24 -24.39
C GLY A 14 -9.02 14.13 -23.44
N ARG A 15 -10.18 14.25 -22.78
CA ARG A 15 -10.69 13.26 -21.84
C ARG A 15 -11.63 12.28 -22.53
N VAL A 16 -11.59 11.04 -22.07
CA VAL A 16 -12.55 9.99 -22.46
C VAL A 16 -13.10 9.34 -21.19
N VAL A 17 -14.39 9.02 -21.20
CA VAL A 17 -15.05 8.36 -20.07
C VAL A 17 -14.98 6.85 -20.27
N ILE A 18 -14.47 6.16 -19.28
CA ILE A 18 -14.49 4.69 -19.24
C ILE A 18 -15.88 4.23 -18.81
N PRO A 19 -16.58 3.43 -19.64
CA PRO A 19 -17.92 2.94 -19.30
C PRO A 19 -17.94 2.17 -17.98
N LYS A 20 -19.06 2.29 -17.26
CA LYS A 20 -19.24 1.63 -15.96
C LYS A 20 -19.10 0.11 -16.05
N GLU A 21 -19.54 -0.49 -17.13
CA GLU A 21 -19.43 -1.93 -17.37
C GLU A 21 -17.97 -2.38 -17.38
N LEU A 22 -17.09 -1.64 -18.07
CA LEU A 22 -15.66 -1.94 -18.12
C LEU A 22 -14.99 -1.69 -16.78
N ARG A 23 -15.38 -0.64 -16.06
CA ARG A 23 -14.86 -0.37 -14.73
C ARG A 23 -15.18 -1.51 -13.76
N ARG A 24 -16.35 -2.11 -13.86
CA ARG A 24 -16.73 -3.28 -13.04
C ARG A 24 -15.92 -4.51 -13.39
N VAL A 25 -15.72 -4.79 -14.68
CA VAL A 25 -14.97 -5.96 -15.14
C VAL A 25 -13.53 -5.91 -14.65
N PHE A 26 -12.88 -4.75 -14.71
CA PHE A 26 -11.49 -4.57 -14.29
C PHE A 26 -11.33 -4.05 -12.87
N ASN A 27 -12.44 -3.92 -12.12
CA ASN A 27 -12.44 -3.43 -10.73
C ASN A 27 -11.75 -2.06 -10.59
N ILE A 28 -12.02 -1.15 -11.52
CA ILE A 28 -11.49 0.20 -11.53
C ILE A 28 -12.44 1.12 -10.77
N ARG A 29 -11.93 1.85 -9.79
CA ARG A 29 -12.67 2.78 -8.96
C ARG A 29 -12.18 4.20 -9.16
N GLU A 30 -13.00 5.18 -8.73
CA GLU A 30 -12.60 6.58 -8.72
C GLU A 30 -11.30 6.77 -7.92
N GLY A 31 -10.37 7.50 -8.50
CA GLY A 31 -9.06 7.74 -7.91
C GLY A 31 -8.01 6.67 -8.18
N ASP A 32 -8.38 5.54 -8.79
CA ASP A 32 -7.42 4.50 -9.15
C ASP A 32 -6.50 5.01 -10.26
N ALA A 33 -5.22 4.61 -10.16
CA ALA A 33 -4.23 4.93 -11.18
C ALA A 33 -4.32 3.93 -12.34
N LEU A 34 -4.21 4.44 -13.56
CA LEU A 34 -4.13 3.64 -14.77
C LEU A 34 -2.78 3.93 -15.46
N GLU A 35 -2.12 2.88 -15.88
CA GLU A 35 -0.93 3.00 -16.71
C GLU A 35 -1.34 3.04 -18.18
N ILE A 36 -0.70 3.92 -18.93
CA ILE A 36 -0.98 4.12 -20.35
C ILE A 36 0.12 3.43 -21.17
N PHE A 37 -0.31 2.48 -22.00
CA PHE A 37 0.56 1.78 -22.94
C PHE A 37 0.24 2.21 -24.36
N THR A 38 1.22 2.21 -25.22
CA THR A 38 1.03 2.38 -26.66
C THR A 38 1.28 1.07 -27.38
N THR A 39 0.44 0.78 -28.37
CA THR A 39 0.58 -0.36 -29.28
C THR A 39 0.47 0.14 -30.71
N ASP A 40 0.78 -0.69 -31.69
CA ASP A 40 0.59 -0.36 -33.11
C ASP A 40 -0.88 -0.06 -33.44
N GLU A 41 -1.82 -0.57 -32.66
CA GLU A 41 -3.24 -0.39 -32.86
C GLU A 41 -3.81 0.81 -32.11
N GLY A 42 -3.11 1.37 -31.12
CA GLY A 42 -3.58 2.51 -30.35
C GLY A 42 -3.05 2.60 -28.93
N ILE A 43 -3.87 3.17 -28.08
CA ILE A 43 -3.55 3.41 -26.67
C ILE A 43 -4.30 2.40 -25.80
N VAL A 44 -3.59 1.80 -24.85
CA VAL A 44 -4.16 0.85 -23.89
C VAL A 44 -4.03 1.42 -22.48
N PHE A 45 -5.14 1.44 -21.74
CA PHE A 45 -5.15 1.76 -20.32
C PHE A 45 -5.28 0.47 -19.53
N ALA A 46 -4.34 0.22 -18.64
CA ALA A 46 -4.39 -0.92 -17.74
C ALA A 46 -4.39 -0.44 -16.29
N PRO A 47 -5.08 -1.14 -15.37
CA PRO A 47 -4.96 -0.83 -13.97
C PRO A 47 -3.48 -0.79 -13.58
N TYR A 48 -3.04 0.35 -13.09
CA TYR A 48 -1.69 0.47 -12.55
C TYR A 48 -1.70 -0.20 -11.20
N ASP A 49 -1.18 -1.40 -11.20
CA ASP A 49 -0.94 -2.09 -9.95
C ASP A 49 0.22 -1.39 -9.26
N ASN A 50 -0.14 -0.44 -8.41
CA ASN A 50 0.77 0.17 -7.46
C ASN A 50 1.08 -0.85 -6.35
N GLN A 51 1.20 -2.10 -6.75
CA GLN A 51 1.89 -3.07 -5.94
C GLN A 51 3.40 -2.77 -6.06
N VAL A 52 3.77 -1.67 -5.49
CA VAL A 52 4.88 -1.77 -4.55
C VAL A 52 4.41 -2.88 -3.63
N ASP A 53 4.96 -4.07 -3.84
CA ASP A 53 4.75 -5.18 -2.94
C ASP A 53 4.89 -4.59 -1.54
N LYS A 54 3.77 -4.46 -0.83
CA LYS A 54 3.74 -3.82 0.49
C LYS A 54 4.76 -4.45 1.41
N GLU A 55 4.98 -5.75 1.26
CA GLU A 55 5.99 -6.49 2.01
C GLU A 55 7.40 -6.06 1.63
N THR A 56 7.71 -5.91 0.35
CA THR A 56 9.02 -5.39 -0.12
C THR A 56 9.22 -3.94 0.35
N PHE A 57 8.20 -3.11 0.25
CA PHE A 57 8.25 -1.75 0.78
C PHE A 57 8.53 -1.75 2.28
N ALA A 58 7.82 -2.55 3.06
CA ALA A 58 8.00 -2.65 4.50
C ALA A 58 9.41 -3.15 4.86
N THR A 59 9.91 -4.15 4.16
CA THR A 59 11.26 -4.68 4.37
C THR A 59 12.33 -3.62 4.08
N ASN A 60 12.19 -2.89 2.98
CA ASN A 60 13.10 -1.80 2.64
C ASN A 60 13.01 -0.64 3.63
N TRP A 61 11.82 -0.33 4.11
CA TRP A 61 11.58 0.69 5.13
C TRP A 61 12.28 0.33 6.44
N LEU A 62 12.14 -0.91 6.91
CA LEU A 62 12.81 -1.40 8.12
C LEU A 62 14.32 -1.34 7.99
N ARG A 63 14.85 -1.65 6.81
CA ARG A 63 16.29 -1.56 6.52
C ARG A 63 16.78 -0.11 6.54
N LYS A 64 16.02 0.80 5.92
CA LYS A 64 16.32 2.23 5.88
C LYS A 64 16.39 2.85 7.28
N TYR A 65 15.45 2.46 8.14
CA TYR A 65 15.33 3.00 9.50
C TYR A 65 15.94 2.09 10.58
N LYS A 66 16.81 1.18 10.19
CA LYS A 66 17.46 0.23 11.10
C LYS A 66 18.13 0.91 12.31
N ASP A 67 18.82 2.02 12.08
CA ASP A 67 19.51 2.74 13.16
C ASP A 67 18.52 3.41 14.12
N ALA A 68 17.42 3.97 13.60
CA ALA A 68 16.37 4.55 14.43
C ALA A 68 15.66 3.49 15.27
N LEU A 69 15.37 2.32 14.71
CA LEU A 69 14.80 1.18 15.43
C LEU A 69 15.71 0.73 16.58
N LYS A 70 17.00 0.66 16.31
CA LYS A 70 18.00 0.29 17.32
C LYS A 70 18.13 1.36 18.41
N SER A 71 18.17 2.64 18.04
CA SER A 71 18.23 3.77 18.99
C SER A 71 17.02 3.82 19.91
N ASN A 72 15.84 3.52 19.40
CA ASN A 72 14.59 3.48 20.17
C ASN A 72 14.39 2.13 20.88
N ARG A 73 15.34 1.22 20.77
CA ARG A 73 15.26 -0.13 21.37
C ARG A 73 13.93 -0.83 21.03
N ALA A 74 13.52 -0.74 19.77
CA ALA A 74 12.28 -1.34 19.31
C ALA A 74 12.31 -2.86 19.44
N LYS A 75 11.31 -3.42 20.09
CA LYS A 75 11.10 -4.87 20.22
C LYS A 75 9.76 -5.22 19.61
N PHE A 76 9.75 -6.28 18.82
CA PHE A 76 8.57 -6.75 18.14
C PHE A 76 8.15 -8.12 18.64
N SER A 77 6.86 -8.32 18.81
CA SER A 77 6.26 -9.63 19.05
C SER A 77 5.11 -9.84 18.09
N VAL A 78 4.96 -11.07 17.60
CA VAL A 78 3.91 -11.45 16.65
C VAL A 78 3.12 -12.60 17.25
N ASP A 79 1.81 -12.45 17.30
CA ASP A 79 0.89 -13.45 17.78
C ASP A 79 -0.43 -13.40 17.01
N GLY A 80 -0.73 -14.48 16.28
CA GLY A 80 -2.01 -14.64 15.60
C GLY A 80 -2.42 -13.50 14.66
N GLY A 81 -1.49 -12.94 13.88
CA GLY A 81 -1.77 -11.80 12.99
C GLY A 81 -1.72 -10.44 13.66
N VAL A 82 -1.40 -10.39 14.95
CA VAL A 82 -1.21 -9.16 15.72
C VAL A 82 0.29 -8.94 15.94
N THR A 83 0.80 -7.79 15.50
CA THR A 83 2.19 -7.38 15.73
C THR A 83 2.21 -6.26 16.76
N THR A 84 2.97 -6.45 17.81
CA THR A 84 3.16 -5.47 18.86
C THR A 84 4.59 -4.94 18.84
N CYS A 85 4.75 -3.63 18.86
CA CYS A 85 6.04 -2.97 18.98
C CYS A 85 6.13 -2.25 20.32
N GLU A 86 7.17 -2.54 21.08
CA GLU A 86 7.51 -1.82 22.30
C GLU A 86 8.76 -0.98 22.04
N VAL A 87 8.66 0.32 22.32
CA VAL A 87 9.75 1.29 22.17
C VAL A 87 10.13 1.82 23.55
N ILE A 88 11.42 1.83 23.84
CA ILE A 88 11.95 2.29 25.13
C ILE A 88 12.86 3.49 24.86
N ASN A 89 12.34 4.70 25.02
CA ASN A 89 13.08 5.94 24.82
C ASN A 89 13.94 6.36 26.03
N SER A 90 13.53 5.94 27.21
CA SER A 90 14.25 6.17 28.47
C SER A 90 13.82 5.15 29.50
N VAL A 91 14.53 5.09 30.63
CA VAL A 91 14.24 4.14 31.73
C VAL A 91 12.78 4.20 32.20
N ARG A 92 12.08 5.33 31.95
CA ARG A 92 10.70 5.54 32.42
C ARG A 92 9.67 5.70 31.30
N ASN A 93 10.10 5.68 30.04
CA ASN A 93 9.19 5.98 28.93
C ASN A 93 9.11 4.79 27.95
N ARG A 94 8.11 3.95 28.16
CA ARG A 94 7.77 2.86 27.26
C ARG A 94 6.52 3.23 26.48
N LYS A 95 6.58 3.10 25.16
CA LYS A 95 5.42 3.26 24.29
C LYS A 95 5.19 1.97 23.51
N THR A 96 3.93 1.63 23.33
CA THR A 96 3.54 0.42 22.63
C THR A 96 2.64 0.76 21.45
N GLY A 97 2.94 0.21 20.29
CA GLY A 97 2.09 0.26 19.12
C GLY A 97 1.64 -1.14 18.72
N VAL A 98 0.42 -1.26 18.23
CA VAL A 98 -0.16 -2.54 17.81
C VAL A 98 -0.66 -2.41 16.38
N ALA A 99 -0.36 -3.42 15.56
CA ALA A 99 -0.90 -3.60 14.23
C ALA A 99 -1.62 -4.93 14.13
N THR A 100 -2.87 -4.91 13.69
CA THR A 100 -3.67 -6.11 13.48
C THR A 100 -3.88 -6.30 11.99
N CYS A 101 -3.55 -7.50 11.49
CA CYS A 101 -3.81 -7.86 10.10
C CYS A 101 -5.33 -8.06 9.89
N ASP A 102 -5.87 -7.48 8.81
CA ASP A 102 -7.24 -7.79 8.39
C ASP A 102 -7.32 -9.26 8.00
N PRO A 103 -8.35 -10.02 8.47
CA PRO A 103 -8.49 -11.44 8.14
C PRO A 103 -8.59 -11.72 6.63
N ARG A 104 -8.90 -10.71 5.82
CA ARG A 104 -8.97 -10.82 4.35
C ARG A 104 -7.62 -10.67 3.67
N ASP A 105 -6.61 -10.18 4.38
CA ASP A 105 -5.27 -9.95 3.86
C ASP A 105 -4.33 -11.07 4.28
N ASP A 106 -3.32 -11.34 3.43
CA ASP A 106 -2.23 -12.21 3.80
C ASP A 106 -1.36 -11.54 4.87
N PHE A 107 -1.09 -12.28 5.93
CA PHE A 107 -0.27 -11.76 7.03
C PHE A 107 1.19 -11.57 6.61
N SER A 108 1.72 -10.36 6.81
CA SER A 108 3.12 -10.04 6.62
C SER A 108 3.73 -9.47 7.90
N PRO A 109 4.69 -10.16 8.51
CA PRO A 109 5.39 -9.65 9.70
C PRO A 109 6.04 -8.30 9.46
N ALA A 110 6.65 -8.08 8.29
CA ALA A 110 7.32 -6.83 7.95
C ALA A 110 6.35 -5.64 7.96
N ILE A 111 5.16 -5.79 7.35
CA ILE A 111 4.13 -4.75 7.34
C ILE A 111 3.66 -4.46 8.77
N GLY A 112 3.40 -5.49 9.55
CA GLY A 112 2.99 -5.36 10.96
C GLY A 112 4.05 -4.62 11.79
N MET A 113 5.32 -4.91 11.57
CA MET A 113 6.43 -4.24 12.25
C MET A 113 6.48 -2.75 11.93
N VAL A 114 6.36 -2.34 10.68
CA VAL A 114 6.36 -0.92 10.29
C VAL A 114 5.17 -0.20 10.93
N ILE A 115 3.96 -0.73 10.81
CA ILE A 115 2.74 -0.10 11.32
C ILE A 115 2.78 0.01 12.85
N SER A 116 3.15 -1.06 13.54
CA SER A 116 3.22 -1.06 15.00
C SER A 116 4.29 -0.10 15.53
N TYR A 117 5.44 -0.04 14.86
CA TYR A 117 6.48 0.92 15.22
C TYR A 117 6.03 2.37 15.01
N CYS A 118 5.43 2.70 13.88
CA CYS A 118 4.90 4.05 13.63
C CYS A 118 3.86 4.45 14.68
N ARG A 119 2.99 3.53 15.08
CA ARG A 119 2.01 3.79 16.15
C ARG A 119 2.67 3.99 17.51
N ALA A 120 3.74 3.24 17.80
CA ALA A 120 4.47 3.39 19.07
C ALA A 120 5.17 4.75 19.21
N ILE A 121 5.66 5.31 18.12
CA ILE A 121 6.36 6.61 18.13
C ILE A 121 5.48 7.79 17.69
N ASP A 122 4.18 7.57 17.48
CA ASP A 122 3.24 8.58 16.97
C ASP A 122 3.67 9.18 15.61
N CYS A 123 4.24 8.36 14.76
CA CYS A 123 4.65 8.72 13.41
C CYS A 123 3.54 8.36 12.41
N PRO A 124 3.32 9.16 11.35
CA PRO A 124 2.37 8.78 10.31
C PRO A 124 2.74 7.44 9.66
N ILE A 125 1.74 6.60 9.46
CA ILE A 125 1.92 5.34 8.72
C ILE A 125 2.14 5.69 7.24
N PRO A 126 3.17 5.10 6.60
CA PRO A 126 3.38 5.32 5.18
C PRO A 126 2.13 5.05 4.35
N THR A 127 1.84 5.92 3.39
CA THR A 127 0.63 5.80 2.55
C THR A 127 0.61 4.49 1.75
N GLU A 128 1.78 3.96 1.43
CA GLU A 128 1.96 2.70 0.71
C GLU A 128 1.46 1.48 1.52
N LEU A 129 1.36 1.62 2.84
CA LEU A 129 0.91 0.56 3.74
C LEU A 129 -0.52 0.76 4.29
N ARG A 130 -1.15 1.83 3.89
CA ARG A 130 -2.53 2.14 4.32
C ARG A 130 -3.56 1.34 3.53
#